data_e11cffaa2efbba184b69ef7b98f51fce
#
_entry.id   e11cffaa2efbba184b69ef7b98f51fce
#
_cell.length_a   1.000
_cell.length_b   1.000
_cell.length_c   1.000
_cell.angle_alpha   90.00
_cell.angle_beta   90.00
_cell.angle_gamma   90.00
#
_symmetry.space_group_name_H-M   'P 1'
#
loop_
_entity.id
_entity.type
_entity.pdbx_description
1 polymer ?
#
loop_
_entity_poly.entity_id
_entity_poly.type
_entity_poly.pdbx_seq_one_letter_code
_entity_poly.pdbx_strand_id
1 'polypeptide(L)'
;HTLLDGRRFLILHGDLFDGIIKNVKWIAHLGDFLYVRMIKINNTFNRVRRKLGFPYWSLSQYLKQRVKSAINFVTDFENAIANEGKRRGFDGVVCGHIHKAEIRDIGGVLYCNDGDWVESLSALVETEAGELKLIHWPFDGDQVYDSSQQTKISS
;
A
#
# COMPACT_ATOMS: atom_id res chain seq x y z
N HIS A 1 5.33 21.81 0.33
CA HIS A 1 4.07 22.49 0.63
C HIS A 1 3.98 22.82 2.12
N THR A 2 3.46 23.97 2.44
CA THR A 2 3.17 24.34 3.84
C THR A 2 1.66 24.44 3.97
N LEU A 3 1.09 23.68 4.90
CA LEU A 3 -0.34 23.72 5.20
C LEU A 3 -0.74 25.05 5.87
N LEU A 4 -2.03 25.33 5.89
CA LEU A 4 -2.58 26.52 6.53
C LEU A 4 -2.29 26.58 8.05
N ASP A 5 -2.11 25.42 8.69
CA ASP A 5 -1.73 25.31 10.11
C ASP A 5 -0.21 25.48 10.36
N GLY A 6 0.57 25.72 9.31
CA GLY A 6 2.02 25.93 9.36
C GLY A 6 2.88 24.68 9.27
N ARG A 7 2.33 23.47 9.28
CA ARG A 7 3.07 22.23 9.09
C ARG A 7 3.63 22.14 7.67
N ARG A 8 4.85 21.65 7.54
CA ARG A 8 5.56 21.52 6.25
C ARG A 8 5.55 20.08 5.77
N PHE A 9 5.11 19.88 4.54
CA PHE A 9 5.00 18.57 3.91
C PHE A 9 5.94 18.42 2.72
N LEU A 10 6.62 17.28 2.66
CA LEU A 10 7.36 16.84 1.49
C LEU A 10 6.39 16.16 0.53
N ILE A 11 6.25 16.70 -0.69
CA ILE A 11 5.42 16.08 -1.74
C ILE A 11 6.35 15.42 -2.74
N LEU A 12 6.12 14.14 -3.04
CA LEU A 12 6.89 13.34 -3.99
C LEU A 12 6.01 12.28 -4.63
N HIS A 13 6.39 11.81 -5.83
CA HIS A 13 5.63 10.73 -6.46
C HIS A 13 5.88 9.37 -5.79
N GLY A 14 7.10 9.07 -5.41
CA GLY A 14 7.50 7.81 -4.79
C GLY A 14 8.39 6.92 -5.65
N ASP A 15 8.53 7.21 -6.95
CA ASP A 15 9.36 6.47 -7.92
C ASP A 15 10.86 6.41 -7.54
N LEU A 16 11.36 7.41 -6.83
CA LEU A 16 12.73 7.42 -6.31
C LEU A 16 13.03 6.23 -5.38
N PHE A 17 11.99 5.65 -4.80
CA PHE A 17 12.06 4.47 -3.93
C PHE A 17 11.88 3.15 -4.67
N ASP A 18 11.72 3.17 -5.99
CA ASP A 18 11.58 1.98 -6.85
C ASP A 18 12.81 1.04 -6.80
N GLY A 19 13.95 1.53 -6.36
CA GLY A 19 15.13 0.69 -6.13
C GLY A 19 14.89 -0.41 -5.08
N ILE A 20 14.05 -0.12 -4.08
CA ILE A 20 13.57 -1.06 -3.07
C ILE A 20 12.49 -1.98 -3.69
N ILE A 21 11.86 -1.54 -4.77
CA ILE A 21 10.64 -2.08 -5.39
C ILE A 21 10.91 -2.99 -6.59
N LYS A 22 12.04 -2.83 -7.29
CA LYS A 22 12.29 -3.44 -8.63
C LYS A 22 12.07 -4.95 -8.70
N ASN A 23 12.16 -5.65 -7.59
CA ASN A 23 12.02 -7.11 -7.57
C ASN A 23 10.59 -7.61 -7.31
N VAL A 24 9.59 -6.74 -7.06
CA VAL A 24 8.26 -7.16 -6.62
C VAL A 24 7.19 -7.02 -7.71
N LYS A 25 7.25 -5.98 -8.56
CA LYS A 25 6.20 -5.74 -9.59
C LYS A 25 6.06 -6.88 -10.61
N TRP A 26 7.16 -7.34 -11.21
CA TRP A 26 7.07 -8.44 -12.19
C TRP A 26 6.65 -9.77 -11.55
N ILE A 27 7.00 -9.98 -10.29
CA ILE A 27 6.61 -11.14 -9.49
C ILE A 27 5.10 -11.12 -9.19
N ALA A 28 4.49 -9.94 -8.94
CA ALA A 28 3.05 -9.81 -8.74
C ALA A 28 2.28 -10.18 -10.02
N HIS A 29 2.62 -9.58 -11.16
CA HIS A 29 1.98 -9.88 -12.45
C HIS A 29 2.14 -11.34 -12.89
N LEU A 30 3.32 -11.92 -12.67
CA LEU A 30 3.54 -13.34 -12.94
C LEU A 30 2.74 -14.22 -11.97
N GLY A 31 2.60 -13.78 -10.71
CA GLY A 31 1.81 -14.45 -9.68
C GLY A 31 0.35 -14.55 -10.04
N ASP A 32 -0.27 -13.47 -10.51
CA ASP A 32 -1.70 -13.43 -10.88
C ASP A 32 -2.00 -14.32 -12.08
N PHE A 33 -1.19 -14.27 -13.12
CA PHE A 33 -1.34 -15.12 -14.30
C PHE A 33 -1.19 -16.60 -13.97
N LEU A 34 -0.20 -16.96 -13.17
CA LEU A 34 0.03 -18.33 -12.73
C LEU A 34 -1.04 -18.80 -11.74
N TYR A 35 -1.54 -17.91 -10.87
CA TYR A 35 -2.55 -18.25 -9.87
C TYR A 35 -3.85 -18.76 -10.48
N VAL A 36 -4.42 -18.03 -11.44
CA VAL A 36 -5.67 -18.45 -12.11
C VAL A 36 -5.52 -19.76 -12.84
N ARG A 37 -4.37 -20.01 -13.48
CA ARG A 37 -4.09 -21.28 -14.14
C ARG A 37 -3.77 -22.40 -13.15
N MET A 38 -3.09 -22.11 -12.05
CA MET A 38 -2.69 -23.13 -11.07
C MET A 38 -3.87 -23.62 -10.22
N ILE A 39 -4.89 -22.79 -9.92
CA ILE A 39 -6.11 -23.28 -9.26
C ILE A 39 -6.78 -24.35 -10.11
N LYS A 40 -6.87 -24.18 -11.43
CA LYS A 40 -7.45 -25.15 -12.35
C LYS A 40 -6.60 -26.43 -12.50
N ILE A 41 -5.31 -26.33 -12.29
CA ILE A 41 -4.33 -27.41 -12.54
C ILE A 41 -3.85 -28.06 -11.23
N ASN A 42 -4.09 -27.46 -10.06
CA ASN A 42 -3.49 -27.88 -8.78
C ASN A 42 -3.66 -29.38 -8.49
N ASN A 43 -4.84 -29.94 -8.71
CA ASN A 43 -5.09 -31.36 -8.44
C ASN A 43 -4.36 -32.27 -9.42
N THR A 44 -4.33 -31.89 -10.70
CA THR A 44 -3.60 -32.64 -11.75
C THR A 44 -2.10 -32.49 -11.57
N PHE A 45 -1.63 -31.28 -11.26
CA PHE A 45 -0.23 -30.98 -10.99
C PHE A 45 0.33 -31.78 -9.79
N ASN A 46 -0.40 -31.81 -8.67
CA ASN A 46 0.03 -32.59 -7.51
C ASN A 46 -0.06 -34.13 -7.76
N ARG A 47 -0.97 -34.59 -8.64
CA ARG A 47 -1.02 -35.99 -9.05
C ARG A 47 0.22 -36.38 -9.88
N VAL A 48 0.63 -35.52 -10.81
CA VAL A 48 1.86 -35.73 -11.60
C VAL A 48 3.11 -35.65 -10.71
N ARG A 49 3.19 -34.64 -9.83
CA ARG A 49 4.32 -34.51 -8.87
C ARG A 49 4.49 -35.76 -8.02
N ARG A 50 3.40 -36.33 -7.48
CA ARG A 50 3.47 -37.56 -6.68
C ARG A 50 3.97 -38.75 -7.50
N LYS A 51 3.57 -38.87 -8.78
CA LYS A 51 4.08 -39.92 -9.66
C LYS A 51 5.58 -39.79 -9.97
N LEU A 52 6.10 -38.55 -9.93
CA LEU A 52 7.50 -38.24 -10.16
C LEU A 52 8.34 -38.22 -8.87
N GLY A 53 7.76 -38.62 -7.72
CA GLY A 53 8.47 -38.68 -6.44
C GLY A 53 8.66 -37.32 -5.74
N PHE A 54 8.02 -36.27 -6.19
CA PHE A 54 8.11 -34.94 -5.55
C PHE A 54 7.08 -34.81 -4.43
N PRO A 55 7.42 -34.09 -3.34
CA PRO A 55 6.50 -33.82 -2.23
C PRO A 55 5.32 -32.95 -2.70
N TYR A 56 4.21 -33.02 -1.94
CA TYR A 56 3.03 -32.21 -2.15
C TYR A 56 3.37 -30.71 -2.13
N TRP A 57 2.89 -29.96 -3.12
CA TRP A 57 3.05 -28.51 -3.17
C TRP A 57 1.74 -27.83 -2.78
N SER A 58 1.81 -26.97 -1.76
CA SER A 58 0.63 -26.28 -1.22
C SER A 58 0.45 -24.89 -1.83
N LEU A 59 -0.57 -24.73 -2.65
CA LEU A 59 -0.98 -23.44 -3.19
C LEU A 59 -1.31 -22.43 -2.07
N SER A 60 -1.91 -22.90 -0.97
CA SER A 60 -2.25 -22.02 0.16
C SER A 60 -1.02 -21.45 0.86
N GLN A 61 0.05 -22.23 1.01
CA GLN A 61 1.32 -21.73 1.59
C GLN A 61 1.97 -20.70 0.65
N TYR A 62 1.98 -20.97 -0.64
CA TYR A 62 2.48 -20.03 -1.63
C TYR A 62 1.75 -18.68 -1.58
N LEU A 63 0.41 -18.70 -1.51
CA LEU A 63 -0.42 -17.51 -1.38
C LEU A 63 -0.13 -16.74 -0.09
N LYS A 64 -0.06 -17.43 1.05
CA LYS A 64 0.29 -16.79 2.33
C LYS A 64 1.63 -16.06 2.26
N GLN A 65 2.64 -16.69 1.63
CA GLN A 65 3.94 -16.04 1.44
C GLN A 65 3.85 -14.82 0.52
N ARG A 66 3.03 -14.88 -0.54
CA ARG A 66 2.84 -13.75 -1.47
C ARG A 66 2.15 -12.57 -0.81
N VAL A 67 1.06 -12.82 -0.08
CA VAL A 67 0.35 -11.79 0.68
C VAL A 67 1.31 -11.16 1.71
N LYS A 68 2.06 -11.97 2.45
CA LYS A 68 3.04 -11.45 3.41
C LYS A 68 4.12 -10.58 2.73
N SER A 69 4.62 -11.00 1.57
CA SER A 69 5.62 -10.22 0.83
C SER A 69 5.05 -8.89 0.32
N ALA A 70 3.79 -8.87 -0.14
CA ALA A 70 3.12 -7.65 -0.56
C ALA A 70 2.91 -6.68 0.61
N ILE A 71 2.48 -7.18 1.77
CA ILE A 71 2.31 -6.36 2.99
C ILE A 71 3.65 -5.78 3.44
N ASN A 72 4.70 -6.60 3.53
CA ASN A 72 6.03 -6.12 3.91
C ASN A 72 6.53 -5.03 2.94
N PHE A 73 6.33 -5.23 1.65
CA PHE A 73 6.68 -4.27 0.63
C PHE A 73 6.03 -2.90 0.84
N VAL A 74 4.70 -2.87 1.03
CA VAL A 74 3.97 -1.63 1.32
C VAL A 74 4.53 -0.96 2.58
N THR A 75 4.74 -1.73 3.63
CA THR A 75 5.28 -1.23 4.91
C THR A 75 6.70 -0.66 4.75
N ASP A 76 7.58 -1.33 4.01
CA ASP A 76 8.95 -0.87 3.77
C ASP A 76 8.98 0.42 2.95
N PHE A 77 8.11 0.54 1.95
CA PHE A 77 7.94 1.75 1.15
C PHE A 77 7.47 2.93 2.01
N GLU A 78 6.41 2.74 2.78
CA GLU A 78 5.84 3.77 3.65
C GLU A 78 6.86 4.25 4.69
N ASN A 79 7.58 3.32 5.32
CA ASN A 79 8.66 3.64 6.26
C ASN A 79 9.82 4.39 5.61
N ALA A 80 10.23 4.01 4.40
CA ALA A 80 11.31 4.68 3.69
C ALA A 80 10.96 6.14 3.38
N ILE A 81 9.74 6.41 2.91
CA ILE A 81 9.25 7.75 2.62
C ILE A 81 9.10 8.58 3.90
N ALA A 82 8.51 8.04 4.96
CA ALA A 82 8.36 8.72 6.23
C ALA A 82 9.74 9.08 6.85
N ASN A 83 10.70 8.14 6.80
CA ASN A 83 12.06 8.38 7.26
C ASN A 83 12.77 9.49 6.47
N GLU A 84 12.55 9.57 5.16
CA GLU A 84 13.09 10.64 4.33
C GLU A 84 12.48 12.00 4.71
N GLY A 85 11.17 12.08 4.92
CA GLY A 85 10.49 13.26 5.44
C GLY A 85 11.08 13.70 6.78
N LYS A 86 11.22 12.77 7.71
CA LYS A 86 11.82 13.01 9.04
C LYS A 86 13.27 13.52 8.95
N ARG A 87 14.09 12.87 8.11
CA ARG A 87 15.49 13.25 7.89
C ARG A 87 15.63 14.69 7.39
N ARG A 88 14.68 15.12 6.56
CA ARG A 88 14.64 16.50 6.02
C ARG A 88 13.94 17.51 6.92
N GLY A 89 13.42 17.10 8.08
CA GLY A 89 12.73 17.98 9.04
C GLY A 89 11.35 18.43 8.57
N PHE A 90 10.62 17.57 7.85
CA PHE A 90 9.23 17.78 7.50
C PHE A 90 8.29 17.15 8.53
N ASP A 91 7.13 17.78 8.74
CA ASP A 91 6.09 17.30 9.65
C ASP A 91 5.26 16.18 9.03
N GLY A 92 5.24 16.11 7.70
CA GLY A 92 4.56 15.08 6.97
C GLY A 92 5.08 14.87 5.56
N VAL A 93 4.60 13.82 4.92
CA VAL A 93 4.90 13.46 3.52
C VAL A 93 3.62 13.14 2.77
N VAL A 94 3.56 13.56 1.51
CA VAL A 94 2.49 13.17 0.57
C VAL A 94 3.12 12.42 -0.58
N CYS A 95 2.59 11.24 -0.88
CA CYS A 95 3.03 10.44 -2.01
C CYS A 95 1.85 9.72 -2.69
N GLY A 96 2.11 9.18 -3.87
CA GLY A 96 1.23 8.27 -4.60
C GLY A 96 1.91 6.92 -4.83
N HIS A 97 1.93 6.45 -6.08
CA HIS A 97 2.71 5.33 -6.61
C HIS A 97 2.25 3.92 -6.21
N ILE A 98 1.91 3.66 -4.95
CA ILE A 98 1.44 2.34 -4.50
C ILE A 98 -0.07 2.17 -4.54
N HIS A 99 -0.80 3.20 -4.98
CA HIS A 99 -2.26 3.22 -5.17
C HIS A 99 -3.06 2.80 -3.91
N LYS A 100 -2.53 3.09 -2.73
CA LYS A 100 -3.17 2.79 -1.45
C LYS A 100 -3.46 4.09 -0.71
N ALA A 101 -4.69 4.60 -0.86
CA ALA A 101 -5.14 5.82 -0.19
C ALA A 101 -5.11 5.63 1.34
N GLU A 102 -4.29 6.42 2.04
CA GLU A 102 -4.13 6.31 3.49
C GLU A 102 -3.56 7.60 4.09
N ILE A 103 -4.02 7.94 5.30
CA ILE A 103 -3.40 8.95 6.17
C ILE A 103 -3.11 8.29 7.51
N ARG A 104 -1.84 8.28 7.93
CA ARG A 104 -1.44 7.74 9.24
C ARG A 104 -0.13 8.34 9.76
N ASP A 105 0.10 8.31 11.06
CA ASP A 105 1.39 8.64 11.66
C ASP A 105 2.38 7.48 11.50
N ILE A 106 3.60 7.80 11.07
CA ILE A 106 4.73 6.87 11.01
C ILE A 106 5.92 7.50 11.73
N GLY A 107 6.09 7.14 12.99
CA GLY A 107 7.23 7.59 13.78
C GLY A 107 7.31 9.10 13.98
N GLY A 108 6.17 9.78 14.09
CA GLY A 108 6.01 11.22 14.28
C GLY A 108 6.01 12.02 12.97
N VAL A 109 5.87 11.38 11.83
CA VAL A 109 5.67 12.02 10.51
C VAL A 109 4.30 11.61 9.97
N LEU A 110 3.47 12.56 9.60
CA LEU A 110 2.18 12.27 8.99
C LEU A 110 2.37 11.80 7.54
N TYR A 111 2.22 10.50 7.34
CA TYR A 111 2.26 9.87 6.03
C TYR A 111 0.89 9.97 5.37
N CYS A 112 0.87 10.48 4.13
CA CYS A 112 -0.34 10.57 3.31
C CYS A 112 -0.07 9.95 1.93
N ASN A 113 -0.95 9.05 1.49
CA ASN A 113 -0.99 8.57 0.12
C ASN A 113 -2.35 8.93 -0.48
N ASP A 114 -2.34 9.58 -1.65
CA ASP A 114 -3.54 10.10 -2.31
C ASP A 114 -4.35 9.00 -3.02
N GLY A 115 -3.76 7.80 -3.18
CA GLY A 115 -4.38 6.70 -3.90
C GLY A 115 -4.27 6.87 -5.41
N ASP A 116 -5.36 6.65 -6.14
CA ASP A 116 -5.44 6.76 -7.60
C ASP A 116 -6.87 7.02 -8.09
N TRP A 117 -6.97 7.38 -9.37
CA TRP A 117 -8.26 7.64 -10.04
C TRP A 117 -8.82 6.43 -10.82
N VAL A 118 -8.24 5.24 -10.67
CA VAL A 118 -8.63 4.02 -11.39
C VAL A 118 -9.30 3.01 -10.48
N GLU A 119 -8.69 2.74 -9.31
CA GLU A 119 -9.16 1.73 -8.37
C GLU A 119 -9.79 2.35 -7.12
N SER A 120 -9.07 3.25 -6.44
CA SER A 120 -9.53 3.87 -5.20
C SER A 120 -10.45 5.07 -5.44
N LEU A 121 -10.35 5.71 -6.61
CA LEU A 121 -11.07 6.93 -6.96
C LEU A 121 -10.97 7.98 -5.85
N SER A 122 -9.76 8.17 -5.32
CA SER A 122 -9.51 9.01 -4.16
C SER A 122 -8.64 10.22 -4.47
N ALA A 123 -8.74 11.24 -3.62
CA ALA A 123 -7.86 12.40 -3.64
C ALA A 123 -7.58 12.87 -2.22
N LEU A 124 -6.38 13.41 -2.00
CA LEU A 124 -6.01 14.09 -0.77
C LEU A 124 -6.33 15.57 -0.91
N VAL A 125 -7.10 16.12 0.03
CA VAL A 125 -7.48 17.53 0.05
C VAL A 125 -7.08 18.19 1.36
N GLU A 126 -6.69 19.47 1.29
CA GLU A 126 -6.54 20.33 2.45
C GLU A 126 -7.82 21.15 2.61
N THR A 127 -8.41 21.12 3.80
CA THR A 127 -9.60 21.92 4.10
C THR A 127 -9.23 23.38 4.43
N GLU A 128 -10.21 24.27 4.46
CA GLU A 128 -10.02 25.67 4.89
C GLU A 128 -9.48 25.79 6.32
N ALA A 129 -9.65 24.76 7.15
CA ALA A 129 -9.11 24.69 8.50
C ALA A 129 -7.67 24.14 8.55
N GLY A 130 -7.05 23.79 7.41
CA GLY A 130 -5.70 23.23 7.33
C GLY A 130 -5.64 21.72 7.66
N GLU A 131 -6.79 21.04 7.70
CA GLU A 131 -6.82 19.59 7.90
C GLU A 131 -6.64 18.85 6.57
N LEU A 132 -5.86 17.77 6.56
CA LEU A 132 -5.76 16.86 5.41
C LEU A 132 -6.81 15.77 5.51
N LYS A 133 -7.56 15.57 4.42
CA LYS A 133 -8.62 14.56 4.31
C LYS A 133 -8.52 13.80 3.01
N LEU A 134 -8.81 12.49 3.07
CA LEU A 134 -9.05 11.68 1.87
C LEU A 134 -10.53 11.77 1.50
N ILE A 135 -10.77 12.05 0.22
CA ILE A 135 -12.11 12.05 -0.36
C ILE A 135 -12.18 10.97 -1.43
N HIS A 136 -13.32 10.34 -1.61
CA HIS A 136 -13.57 9.30 -2.62
C HIS A 136 -14.66 9.72 -3.58
N TRP A 137 -14.56 9.32 -4.86
CA TRP A 137 -15.60 9.54 -5.85
C TRP A 137 -16.47 8.27 -6.02
N PRO A 138 -17.81 8.37 -6.24
CA PRO A 138 -18.58 9.60 -6.17
C PRO A 138 -18.61 10.15 -4.75
N PHE A 139 -18.57 11.46 -4.61
CA PHE A 139 -18.64 12.10 -3.30
C PHE A 139 -19.97 11.74 -2.64
N ASP A 140 -20.03 10.69 -1.87
CA ASP A 140 -21.07 10.47 -0.89
C ASP A 140 -20.87 11.54 0.18
N GLY A 141 -21.78 12.49 0.23
CA GLY A 141 -21.65 13.78 0.92
C GLY A 141 -21.27 13.79 2.40
N ASP A 142 -21.02 12.62 3.03
CA ASP A 142 -20.76 12.50 4.46
C ASP A 142 -19.65 11.52 4.86
N GLN A 143 -18.91 10.88 3.92
CA GLN A 143 -17.78 10.04 4.28
C GLN A 143 -16.47 10.82 4.25
N VAL A 144 -16.33 11.75 5.17
CA VAL A 144 -15.02 12.31 5.54
C VAL A 144 -14.32 11.25 6.40
N TYR A 145 -13.27 10.67 5.88
CA TYR A 145 -12.44 9.72 6.62
C TYR A 145 -11.75 10.48 7.76
N ASP A 146 -12.26 10.34 8.98
CA ASP A 146 -11.69 10.92 10.19
C ASP A 146 -10.56 10.01 10.69
N SER A 147 -9.33 10.49 10.65
CA SER A 147 -8.14 9.80 11.16
C SER A 147 -8.19 9.50 12.66
N SER A 148 -9.15 10.05 13.39
CA SER A 148 -9.32 9.82 14.84
C SER A 148 -9.93 8.46 15.20
N GLN A 149 -10.43 7.68 14.22
CA GLN A 149 -11.10 6.39 14.47
C GLN A 149 -10.19 5.16 14.46
N GLN A 150 -8.91 5.27 14.13
CA GLN A 150 -8.00 4.11 14.12
C GLN A 150 -7.50 3.64 15.50
N THR A 151 -7.89 4.28 16.60
CA THR A 151 -7.43 3.91 17.95
C THR A 151 -8.30 2.86 18.65
N LYS A 152 -9.27 2.23 17.99
CA LYS A 152 -10.23 1.31 18.65
C LYS A 152 -10.22 -0.14 18.19
N ILE A 153 -9.16 -0.65 17.56
CA ILE A 153 -9.04 -2.08 17.29
C ILE A 153 -7.71 -2.58 17.86
N SER A 154 -7.59 -2.58 19.18
CA SER A 154 -6.70 -3.45 19.95
C SER A 154 -7.07 -3.37 21.44
N SER A 155 -8.05 -4.14 21.83
CA SER A 155 -8.25 -4.60 23.21
C SER A 155 -8.90 -5.98 23.15
#